data_5b7056274c7147be4564e717ec11d19c
#
_entry.id   5b7056274c7147be4564e717ec11d19c
#
_cell.length_a   1.000
_cell.length_b   1.000
_cell.length_c   1.000
_cell.angle_alpha   90.00
_cell.angle_beta   90.00
_cell.angle_gamma   90.00
#
_symmetry.space_group_name_H-M   'P 1'
#
loop_
_entity.id
_entity.type
_entity.pdbx_description
1 polymer ?
#
loop_
_entity_poly.entity_id
_entity_poly.type
_entity_poly.pdbx_seq_one_letter_code
_entity_poly.pdbx_strand_id
1 'polypeptide(L)' 'KDRVSLLSRVEFTNLSSNVRMTYTIVSPHEMDIDHGKISCKSPIGMALMGKKTGEQVEVQAPSGTFRLRIDSITVEK' A
#
# COMPACT_ATOMS: atom_id res chain seq x y z
N LYS A 1 13.59 4.93 4.11
CA LYS A 1 13.47 3.58 4.68
C LYS A 1 12.26 3.44 5.58
N ASP A 2 11.99 4.47 6.34
CA ASP A 2 10.86 4.43 7.26
C ASP A 2 9.58 4.95 6.62
N ARG A 3 9.63 5.29 5.34
CA ARG A 3 8.46 5.76 4.60
C ARG A 3 8.25 4.90 3.36
N VAL A 4 7.00 4.79 2.97
CA VAL A 4 6.67 4.06 1.75
C VAL A 4 7.17 4.85 0.54
N SER A 5 7.90 4.17 -0.31
CA SER A 5 8.42 4.74 -1.54
C SER A 5 8.30 3.72 -2.65
N LEU A 6 8.73 4.12 -3.86
CA LEU A 6 8.74 3.18 -4.98
C LEU A 6 9.60 1.97 -4.60
N LEU A 7 9.11 0.77 -4.92
CA LEU A 7 9.73 -0.51 -4.63
C LEU A 7 9.67 -0.92 -3.16
N SER A 8 8.96 -0.16 -2.32
CA SER A 8 8.69 -0.61 -0.96
C SER A 8 7.70 -1.75 -0.95
N ARG A 9 7.98 -2.77 -0.15
CA ARG A 9 6.99 -3.79 0.16
C ARG A 9 6.28 -3.36 1.43
N VAL A 10 4.98 -3.20 1.36
CA VAL A 10 4.20 -2.68 2.48
C VAL A 10 3.24 -3.75 2.95
N GLU A 11 3.32 -4.06 4.22
CA GLU A 11 2.36 -4.93 4.88
C GLU A 11 1.37 -4.04 5.61
N PHE A 12 0.09 -4.19 5.31
CA PHE A 12 -0.93 -3.35 5.91
C PHE A 12 -2.19 -4.15 6.20
N THR A 13 -2.98 -3.63 7.13
CA THR A 13 -4.25 -4.25 7.50
C THR A 13 -5.38 -3.33 7.09
N ASN A 14 -6.36 -3.88 6.39
CA ASN A 14 -7.59 -3.16 6.10
C ASN A 14 -8.43 -3.18 7.37
N LEU A 15 -8.56 -2.01 8.00
CA LEU A 15 -9.24 -1.93 9.29
C LEU A 15 -10.74 -2.12 9.18
N SER A 16 -11.30 -1.91 7.98
CA SER A 16 -12.73 -2.11 7.76
C SER A 16 -13.09 -3.58 7.70
N SER A 17 -12.23 -4.41 7.10
CA SER A 17 -12.48 -5.84 6.95
C SER A 17 -11.60 -6.70 7.86
N ASN A 18 -10.62 -6.07 8.52
CA ASN A 18 -9.67 -6.76 9.38
C ASN A 18 -8.85 -7.81 8.63
N VAL A 19 -8.51 -7.50 7.39
CA VAL A 19 -7.71 -8.38 6.53
C VAL A 19 -6.33 -7.78 6.33
N ARG A 20 -5.28 -8.59 6.53
CA ARG A 20 -3.91 -8.15 6.30
C ARG A 20 -3.50 -8.48 4.86
N MET A 21 -2.82 -7.54 4.25
CA MET A 21 -2.34 -7.70 2.88
C MET A 21 -0.92 -7.20 2.76
N THR A 22 -0.19 -7.72 1.77
CA THR A 22 1.17 -7.29 1.47
C THR A 22 1.28 -6.99 0.00
N TYR A 23 1.76 -5.79 -0.32
CA TYR A 23 1.96 -5.38 -1.70
C TYR A 23 3.26 -4.61 -1.84
N THR A 24 3.85 -4.70 -3.04
CA THR A 24 5.00 -3.90 -3.41
C THR A 24 4.52 -2.76 -4.29
N ILE A 25 4.97 -1.55 -3.99
CA ILE A 25 4.60 -0.36 -4.77
C ILE A 25 5.56 -0.25 -5.95
N VAL A 26 5.02 -0.24 -7.16
CA VAL A 26 5.83 -0.18 -8.38
C VAL A 26 5.30 0.89 -9.31
N SER A 27 6.06 1.17 -10.36
CA SER A 27 5.59 2.10 -11.39
C SER A 27 4.41 1.46 -12.14
N PRO A 28 3.56 2.27 -12.77
CA PRO A 28 2.40 1.72 -13.49
C PRO A 28 2.77 0.67 -14.53
N HIS A 29 3.94 0.79 -15.14
CA HIS A 29 4.38 -0.17 -16.16
C HIS A 29 4.70 -1.54 -15.58
N GLU A 30 5.00 -1.60 -14.29
CA GLU A 30 5.40 -2.85 -13.64
C GLU A 30 4.30 -3.45 -12.78
N MET A 31 3.12 -2.88 -12.83
CA MET A 31 2.00 -3.35 -12.03
C MET A 31 1.67 -4.80 -12.38
N ASP A 32 1.51 -5.62 -11.34
CA ASP A 32 1.17 -7.03 -11.50
C ASP A 32 0.47 -7.47 -10.22
N ILE A 33 -0.85 -7.36 -10.23
CA ILE A 33 -1.65 -7.67 -9.04
C ILE A 33 -1.48 -9.12 -8.62
N ASP A 34 -1.36 -10.03 -9.59
CA ASP A 34 -1.21 -11.46 -9.30
C ASP A 34 0.09 -11.77 -8.54
N HIS A 35 1.09 -10.91 -8.68
CA HIS A 35 2.36 -11.07 -7.98
C HIS A 35 2.53 -10.03 -6.86
N GLY A 36 1.43 -9.42 -6.44
CA GLY A 36 1.46 -8.50 -5.32
C GLY A 36 2.11 -7.16 -5.62
N LYS A 37 2.08 -6.72 -6.88
CA LYS A 37 2.66 -5.45 -7.28
C LYS A 37 1.55 -4.49 -7.67
N ILE A 38 1.47 -3.36 -6.99
CA ILE A 38 0.45 -2.36 -7.29
C ILE A 38 1.12 -1.07 -7.73
N SER A 39 0.41 -0.34 -8.58
CA SER A 39 0.91 0.92 -9.11
C SER A 39 0.93 1.99 -8.02
N CYS A 40 1.98 2.80 -8.01
CA CYS A 40 2.03 3.95 -7.13
C CYS A 40 0.94 4.98 -7.47
N LYS A 41 0.29 4.82 -8.61
CA LYS A 41 -0.81 5.70 -9.02
C LYS A 41 -2.17 5.10 -8.73
N SER A 42 -2.23 3.88 -8.20
CA SER A 42 -3.50 3.28 -7.77
C SER A 42 -3.99 3.97 -6.50
N PRO A 43 -5.29 3.86 -6.18
CA PRO A 43 -5.81 4.50 -4.96
C PRO A 43 -5.07 4.06 -3.71
N ILE A 44 -4.79 2.77 -3.56
CA ILE A 44 -4.04 2.28 -2.40
C ILE A 44 -2.60 2.77 -2.46
N GLY A 45 -1.96 2.67 -3.63
CA GLY A 45 -0.58 3.11 -3.79
C GLY A 45 -0.40 4.58 -3.44
N MET A 46 -1.30 5.43 -3.94
CA MET A 46 -1.21 6.86 -3.64
C MET A 46 -1.43 7.14 -2.16
N ALA A 47 -2.33 6.39 -1.52
CA ALA A 47 -2.59 6.60 -0.10
C ALA A 47 -1.40 6.18 0.76
N LEU A 48 -0.67 5.16 0.35
CA LEU A 48 0.45 4.64 1.12
C LEU A 48 1.74 5.43 0.93
N MET A 49 1.93 6.03 -0.25
CA MET A 49 3.20 6.71 -0.55
C MET A 49 3.52 7.80 0.48
N GLY A 50 4.74 7.77 0.97
CA GLY A 50 5.22 8.75 1.93
C GLY A 50 4.79 8.50 3.37
N LYS A 51 4.04 7.45 3.62
CA LYS A 51 3.55 7.16 4.97
C LYS A 51 4.53 6.28 5.72
N LYS A 52 4.40 6.28 7.04
CA LYS A 52 5.29 5.53 7.93
C LYS A 52 4.59 4.35 8.53
N THR A 53 5.39 3.40 9.04
CA THR A 53 4.85 2.29 9.82
C THR A 53 4.04 2.82 10.99
N GLY A 54 2.88 2.22 11.20
CA GLY A 54 1.98 2.61 12.28
C GLY A 54 0.96 3.66 11.90
N GLU A 55 1.14 4.33 10.77
CA GLU A 55 0.17 5.33 10.33
C GLU A 55 -1.08 4.65 9.77
N GLN A 56 -2.20 5.31 9.97
CA GLN A 56 -3.45 4.91 9.36
C GLN A 56 -3.73 5.84 8.20
N VAL A 57 -4.18 5.29 7.09
CA VAL A 57 -4.49 6.08 5.90
C VAL A 57 -5.89 5.76 5.45
N GLU A 58 -6.53 6.74 4.84
CA GLU A 58 -7.87 6.60 4.29
C GLU A 58 -7.74 6.46 2.78
N VAL A 59 -8.37 5.44 2.22
CA VAL A 59 -8.33 5.17 0.79
C VAL A 59 -9.72 5.40 0.23
N GLN A 60 -9.79 6.23 -0.80
CA GLN A 60 -11.04 6.47 -1.51
C GLN A 60 -11.04 5.66 -2.79
N ALA A 61 -11.91 4.69 -2.86
CA ALA A 61 -12.07 3.83 -4.02
C ALA A 61 -13.46 4.02 -4.61
N PRO A 62 -13.67 3.59 -5.86
CA PRO A 62 -15.00 3.73 -6.47
C PRO A 62 -16.10 3.06 -5.66
N SER A 63 -15.78 1.99 -4.94
CA SER A 63 -16.78 1.27 -4.14
C SER A 63 -16.97 1.87 -2.75
N GLY A 64 -16.19 2.89 -2.37
CA GLY A 64 -16.33 3.52 -1.06
C GLY A 64 -14.99 3.83 -0.44
N THR A 65 -15.03 4.27 0.82
CA THR A 65 -13.85 4.66 1.57
C THR A 65 -13.54 3.60 2.61
N PHE A 66 -12.25 3.27 2.77
CA PHE A 66 -11.82 2.34 3.80
C PHE A 66 -10.50 2.80 4.37
N ARG A 67 -10.13 2.25 5.53
CA ARG A 67 -8.92 2.62 6.23
C ARG A 67 -7.93 1.48 6.26
N LEU A 68 -6.66 1.82 6.11
CA LEU A 68 -5.55 0.87 6.20
C LEU A 68 -4.61 1.33 7.31
N ARG A 69 -4.00 0.36 8.00
CA ARG A 69 -2.93 0.64 8.94
C ARG A 69 -1.66 -0.02 8.40
N ILE A 70 -0.59 0.76 8.33
CA ILE A 70 0.68 0.26 7.83
C ILE A 70 1.36 -0.52 8.96
N ASP A 71 1.54 -1.82 8.75
CA ASP A 71 2.13 -2.69 9.76
C ASP A 71 3.65 -2.77 9.63
N SER A 72 4.17 -2.83 8.41
CA SER A 72 5.61 -2.83 8.21
C SER A 72 5.95 -2.37 6.80
N ILE A 73 7.17 -1.87 6.64
CA ILE A 73 7.69 -1.39 5.36
C ILE A 73 9.06 -2.00 5.16
N THR A 74 9.25 -2.67 4.02
CA THR A 74 10.52 -3.25 3.63
C THR A 74 10.85 -2.79 2.23
N VAL A 75 12.12 -2.49 1.97
CA VAL A 75 12.54 -2.07 0.64
C VAL A 75 13.01 -3.30 -0.12
N GLU A 76 12.39 -3.52 -1.27
CA GLU A 76 12.80 -4.59 -2.18
C GLU A 76 13.99 -4.14 -3.01
N LYS A 77 14.91 -5.04 -3.27
CA LYS A 77 16.05 -4.74 -4.11
C LYS A 77 15.99 -5.51 -5.41
#